data_3cd1350063a75937973cbe03f6906525
#
_entry.id   3cd1350063a75937973cbe03f6906525
#
_cell.length_a   1.000
_cell.length_b   1.000
_cell.length_c   1.000
_cell.angle_alpha   90.00
_cell.angle_beta   90.00
_cell.angle_gamma   90.00
#
_symmetry.space_group_name_H-M   'P 1'
#
loop_
_entity.id
_entity.type
_entity.pdbx_description
1 polymer ?
#
loop_
_entity_poly.entity_id
_entity_poly.type
_entity_poly.pdbx_seq_one_letter_code
_entity_poly.pdbx_strand_id
1 'polypeptide(L)'
;MPPPISDRYKLEMRLGRDGDIEEWLATDRSLERPVLVRSLGPDSSEKRRDEFVMAVSAAAKSTHQHLARIYAVERVSGGAYSVSEWAGAATIQDRVAAGRIMDLAEFLPNAAGLAGALAALHEEAATHGHIDASAVAYSVAHPAKLTGFGRPQRGDQNADVRSLAAVLEMAATGTPPGGPAPSESIDGFPKRLDRILEQGQAGRLTAAEMSDLLLATPTPRPPVPEPASTSGRVLIIAGALVLVAVGLVALGRLFTGGGPILPITPTTASDPSSPPQETTTTLPEGVSVARAVTFDPFGEGGENDELVDNLLDSNSGTAWETERYQDPMVEIKPGVGVRFPTSGSPSAVTFLGFSPGTAFELRWARSGGQDLEEWEVIVRGTAPEGPLTLGLPARVDGHWLLWLTDLPDQEDGSYYSTLSEVRFSP
;
A
#
# COMPACT_ATOMS: atom_id res chain seq x y z
N MET A 1 -0.70 -23.22 16.63
CA MET A 1 0.74 -22.87 16.75
C MET A 1 1.39 -23.19 15.41
N PRO A 2 2.14 -22.26 14.80
CA PRO A 2 2.79 -22.54 13.54
C PRO A 2 3.77 -23.71 13.67
N PRO A 3 4.03 -24.46 12.60
CA PRO A 3 5.06 -25.49 12.60
C PRO A 3 6.45 -24.84 12.76
N PRO A 4 7.49 -25.63 13.08
CA PRO A 4 8.84 -25.11 13.11
C PRO A 4 9.21 -24.53 11.73
N ILE A 5 9.48 -23.23 11.71
CA ILE A 5 9.91 -22.49 10.50
C ILE A 5 11.40 -22.24 10.62
N SER A 6 12.13 -22.22 9.49
CA SER A 6 13.57 -21.93 9.46
C SER A 6 13.90 -20.64 10.20
N ASP A 7 15.00 -20.64 10.99
CA ASP A 7 15.50 -19.46 11.72
C ASP A 7 15.81 -18.24 10.83
N ARG A 8 15.89 -18.47 9.53
CA ARG A 8 16.00 -17.41 8.54
C ARG A 8 14.79 -16.47 8.54
N TYR A 9 13.58 -16.98 8.84
CA TYR A 9 12.35 -16.21 8.77
C TYR A 9 11.84 -15.93 10.17
N LYS A 10 11.93 -14.68 10.59
CA LYS A 10 11.39 -14.21 11.86
C LYS A 10 9.91 -13.86 11.67
N LEU A 11 9.02 -14.64 12.27
CA LEU A 11 7.60 -14.29 12.31
C LEU A 11 7.44 -13.02 13.13
N GLU A 12 6.80 -12.01 12.54
CA GLU A 12 6.57 -10.71 13.18
C GLU A 12 5.11 -10.60 13.65
N MET A 13 4.18 -10.90 12.77
CA MET A 13 2.76 -10.71 13.04
C MET A 13 1.91 -11.75 12.33
N ARG A 14 0.91 -12.27 13.04
CA ARG A 14 -0.12 -13.09 12.44
C ARG A 14 -1.13 -12.22 11.72
N LEU A 15 -1.23 -12.35 10.39
CA LEU A 15 -2.15 -11.60 9.55
C LEU A 15 -3.57 -12.16 9.61
N GLY A 16 -3.69 -13.50 9.79
CA GLY A 16 -4.98 -14.12 9.80
C GLY A 16 -4.93 -15.63 9.55
N ARG A 17 -6.08 -16.14 9.13
CA ARG A 17 -6.26 -17.53 8.75
C ARG A 17 -7.07 -17.62 7.45
N ASP A 18 -6.55 -18.38 6.52
CA ASP A 18 -7.18 -18.67 5.25
C ASP A 18 -7.53 -20.17 5.20
N GLY A 19 -8.74 -20.52 5.62
CA GLY A 19 -9.14 -21.91 5.80
C GLY A 19 -8.32 -22.60 6.88
N ASP A 20 -7.52 -23.60 6.49
CA ASP A 20 -6.59 -24.34 7.38
C ASP A 20 -5.17 -23.75 7.40
N ILE A 21 -4.90 -22.72 6.61
CA ILE A 21 -3.59 -22.06 6.48
C ILE A 21 -3.52 -20.85 7.39
N GLU A 22 -2.50 -20.76 8.22
CA GLU A 22 -2.16 -19.54 8.96
C GLU A 22 -1.24 -18.66 8.13
N GLU A 23 -1.51 -17.35 8.14
CA GLU A 23 -0.74 -16.34 7.41
C GLU A 23 -0.01 -15.42 8.38
N TRP A 24 1.27 -15.19 8.09
CA TRP A 24 2.16 -14.40 8.92
C TRP A 24 2.96 -13.42 8.08
N LEU A 25 3.02 -12.18 8.50
CA LEU A 25 4.09 -11.28 8.08
C LEU A 25 5.36 -11.71 8.81
N ALA A 26 6.44 -11.84 8.07
CA ALA A 26 7.73 -12.24 8.59
C ALA A 26 8.86 -11.44 7.94
N THR A 27 10.01 -11.40 8.58
CA THR A 27 11.24 -10.82 8.03
C THR A 27 12.19 -11.93 7.59
N ASP A 28 12.62 -11.93 6.33
CA ASP A 28 13.76 -12.69 5.84
C ASP A 28 15.05 -12.06 6.38
N ARG A 29 15.62 -12.63 7.44
CA ARG A 29 16.83 -12.09 8.13
C ARG A 29 18.05 -12.01 7.25
N SER A 30 18.13 -12.85 6.19
CA SER A 30 19.29 -12.87 5.29
C SER A 30 19.25 -11.76 4.24
N LEU A 31 18.05 -11.28 3.90
CA LEU A 31 17.83 -10.27 2.87
C LEU A 31 17.17 -9.01 3.43
N GLU A 32 16.94 -8.98 4.75
CA GLU A 32 16.35 -7.84 5.50
C GLU A 32 15.09 -7.27 4.85
N ARG A 33 14.19 -8.18 4.40
CA ARG A 33 12.98 -7.78 3.70
C ARG A 33 11.73 -8.47 4.24
N PRO A 34 10.56 -7.83 4.14
CA PRO A 34 9.30 -8.45 4.51
C PRO A 34 8.94 -9.59 3.56
N VAL A 35 8.38 -10.65 4.10
CA VAL A 35 7.88 -11.82 3.38
C VAL A 35 6.56 -12.29 3.96
N LEU A 36 5.72 -12.92 3.16
CA LEU A 36 4.53 -13.62 3.61
C LEU A 36 4.89 -15.09 3.88
N VAL A 37 4.63 -15.55 5.09
CA VAL A 37 4.72 -16.96 5.46
C VAL A 37 3.31 -17.53 5.57
N ARG A 38 3.04 -18.60 4.84
CA ARG A 38 1.80 -19.37 4.92
C ARG A 38 2.13 -20.76 5.47
N SER A 39 1.40 -21.21 6.48
CA SER A 39 1.73 -22.43 7.18
C SER A 39 0.53 -23.30 7.50
N LEU A 40 0.71 -24.62 7.37
CA LEU A 40 -0.18 -25.66 7.87
C LEU A 40 0.38 -26.22 9.17
N GLY A 41 -0.42 -26.21 10.22
CA GLY A 41 -0.06 -26.71 11.54
C GLY A 41 -0.17 -28.22 11.69
N PRO A 42 0.09 -28.73 12.92
CA PRO A 42 0.12 -30.17 13.22
C PRO A 42 -1.25 -30.87 13.06
N ASP A 43 -2.34 -30.13 13.13
CA ASP A 43 -3.69 -30.69 12.97
C ASP A 43 -4.06 -31.02 11.52
N SER A 44 -3.26 -30.58 10.55
CA SER A 44 -3.46 -30.90 9.13
C SER A 44 -3.03 -32.33 8.82
N SER A 45 -3.78 -33.02 7.97
CA SER A 45 -3.43 -34.38 7.55
C SER A 45 -2.15 -34.40 6.70
N GLU A 46 -1.44 -35.54 6.67
CA GLU A 46 -0.27 -35.70 5.80
C GLU A 46 -0.61 -35.45 4.33
N LYS A 47 -1.73 -35.98 3.87
CA LYS A 47 -2.23 -35.74 2.50
C LYS A 47 -2.36 -34.24 2.22
N ARG A 48 -2.94 -33.48 3.15
CA ARG A 48 -3.14 -32.04 3.00
C ARG A 48 -1.81 -31.28 2.92
N ARG A 49 -0.82 -31.68 3.71
CA ARG A 49 0.53 -31.10 3.67
C ARG A 49 1.23 -31.39 2.34
N ASP A 50 1.08 -32.61 1.81
CA ASP A 50 1.62 -32.98 0.50
C ASP A 50 0.95 -32.18 -0.62
N GLU A 51 -0.37 -32.06 -0.62
CA GLU A 51 -1.12 -31.21 -1.56
C GLU A 51 -0.64 -29.76 -1.52
N PHE A 52 -0.43 -29.19 -0.32
CA PHE A 52 0.08 -27.83 -0.15
C PHE A 52 1.47 -27.69 -0.78
N VAL A 53 2.41 -28.56 -0.42
CA VAL A 53 3.78 -28.51 -0.93
C VAL A 53 3.80 -28.69 -2.45
N MET A 54 3.02 -29.62 -2.99
CA MET A 54 2.93 -29.85 -4.45
C MET A 54 2.38 -28.62 -5.18
N ALA A 55 1.27 -28.04 -4.71
CA ALA A 55 0.64 -26.88 -5.34
C ALA A 55 1.58 -25.66 -5.33
N VAL A 56 2.18 -25.36 -4.18
CA VAL A 56 3.10 -24.22 -4.05
C VAL A 56 4.38 -24.44 -4.85
N SER A 57 4.94 -25.67 -4.86
CA SER A 57 6.13 -26.01 -5.66
C SER A 57 5.87 -25.90 -7.17
N ALA A 58 4.68 -26.25 -7.62
CA ALA A 58 4.29 -26.08 -9.03
C ALA A 58 4.23 -24.59 -9.39
N ALA A 59 3.57 -23.77 -8.57
CA ALA A 59 3.46 -22.33 -8.77
C ALA A 59 4.82 -21.60 -8.68
N ALA A 60 5.76 -22.10 -7.87
CA ALA A 60 7.09 -21.52 -7.71
C ALA A 60 7.96 -21.53 -8.97
N LYS A 61 7.61 -22.34 -9.97
CA LYS A 61 8.31 -22.40 -11.28
C LYS A 61 7.99 -21.18 -12.15
N SER A 62 6.82 -20.61 -11.98
CA SER A 62 6.35 -19.47 -12.77
C SER A 62 6.87 -18.15 -12.20
N THR A 63 7.20 -17.22 -13.10
CA THR A 63 7.63 -15.87 -12.71
C THR A 63 6.92 -14.85 -13.59
N HIS A 64 6.19 -13.92 -12.96
CA HIS A 64 5.52 -12.83 -13.65
C HIS A 64 5.38 -11.63 -12.71
N GLN A 65 5.37 -10.39 -13.24
CA GLN A 65 5.26 -9.19 -12.40
C GLN A 65 3.95 -9.12 -11.59
N HIS A 66 2.87 -9.74 -12.11
CA HIS A 66 1.57 -9.86 -11.45
C HIS A 66 1.38 -11.20 -10.72
N LEU A 67 2.46 -11.90 -10.39
CA LEU A 67 2.47 -13.12 -9.59
C LEU A 67 3.34 -12.90 -8.36
N ALA A 68 2.81 -13.13 -7.17
CA ALA A 68 3.63 -13.07 -5.96
C ALA A 68 4.70 -14.15 -6.01
N ARG A 69 5.96 -13.75 -5.99
CA ARG A 69 7.09 -14.66 -6.13
C ARG A 69 7.19 -15.59 -4.92
N ILE A 70 7.26 -16.87 -5.15
CA ILE A 70 7.47 -17.88 -4.11
C ILE A 70 8.99 -18.08 -3.93
N TYR A 71 9.48 -17.94 -2.69
CA TYR A 71 10.89 -18.01 -2.35
C TYR A 71 11.30 -19.36 -1.78
N ALA A 72 10.40 -19.99 -1.02
CA ALA A 72 10.61 -21.28 -0.41
C ALA A 72 9.30 -22.01 -0.17
N VAL A 73 9.35 -23.33 -0.18
CA VAL A 73 8.29 -24.22 0.32
C VAL A 73 8.95 -25.41 0.97
N GLU A 74 8.53 -25.74 2.17
CA GLU A 74 9.15 -26.80 2.95
C GLU A 74 8.10 -27.64 3.68
N ARG A 75 8.36 -28.94 3.73
CA ARG A 75 7.69 -29.87 4.62
C ARG A 75 8.55 -30.05 5.86
N VAL A 76 7.96 -29.86 7.02
CA VAL A 76 8.64 -29.96 8.31
C VAL A 76 7.93 -30.91 9.24
N SER A 77 8.59 -31.27 10.35
CA SER A 77 7.95 -32.10 11.38
C SER A 77 6.70 -31.39 11.92
N GLY A 78 5.55 -32.06 11.79
CA GLY A 78 4.27 -31.50 12.25
C GLY A 78 3.62 -30.44 11.34
N GLY A 79 4.10 -30.23 10.10
CA GLY A 79 3.47 -29.22 9.25
C GLY A 79 4.11 -29.03 7.88
N ALA A 80 3.75 -27.94 7.23
CA ALA A 80 4.38 -27.44 6.02
C ALA A 80 4.27 -25.91 5.99
N TYR A 81 5.19 -25.23 5.34
CA TYR A 81 5.11 -23.79 5.14
C TYR A 81 5.64 -23.37 3.77
N SER A 82 5.19 -22.21 3.32
CA SER A 82 5.75 -21.51 2.17
C SER A 82 6.13 -20.09 2.55
N VAL A 83 7.10 -19.55 1.84
CA VAL A 83 7.54 -18.16 1.96
C VAL A 83 7.44 -17.51 0.60
N SER A 84 6.76 -16.40 0.53
CA SER A 84 6.56 -15.66 -0.72
C SER A 84 6.79 -14.17 -0.54
N GLU A 85 6.80 -13.47 -1.65
CA GLU A 85 6.78 -12.01 -1.69
C GLU A 85 5.61 -11.48 -0.87
N TRP A 86 5.88 -10.47 -0.08
CA TRP A 86 4.87 -9.65 0.56
C TRP A 86 4.33 -8.65 -0.47
N ALA A 87 3.18 -8.93 -1.04
CA ALA A 87 2.56 -8.11 -2.09
C ALA A 87 1.66 -6.99 -1.54
N GLY A 88 1.72 -6.72 -0.24
CA GLY A 88 0.85 -5.76 0.46
C GLY A 88 -0.29 -6.44 1.22
N ALA A 89 -0.93 -5.69 2.12
CA ALA A 89 -1.98 -6.19 2.99
C ALA A 89 -3.39 -6.11 2.37
N ALA A 90 -3.62 -5.16 1.45
CA ALA A 90 -4.93 -4.97 0.84
C ALA A 90 -5.14 -5.93 -0.34
N THR A 91 -6.33 -6.48 -0.42
CA THR A 91 -6.79 -7.33 -1.52
C THR A 91 -7.92 -6.65 -2.30
N ILE A 92 -8.31 -7.23 -3.42
CA ILE A 92 -9.54 -6.79 -4.12
C ILE A 92 -10.76 -6.90 -3.20
N GLN A 93 -10.82 -7.93 -2.35
CA GLN A 93 -11.91 -8.08 -1.37
C GLN A 93 -11.98 -6.89 -0.41
N ASP A 94 -10.84 -6.45 0.12
CA ASP A 94 -10.77 -5.32 1.05
C ASP A 94 -11.18 -4.01 0.38
N ARG A 95 -10.77 -3.81 -0.88
CA ARG A 95 -11.17 -2.62 -1.65
C ARG A 95 -12.68 -2.58 -1.89
N VAL A 96 -13.25 -3.69 -2.33
CA VAL A 96 -14.70 -3.79 -2.56
C VAL A 96 -15.48 -3.60 -1.25
N ALA A 97 -15.02 -4.18 -0.16
CA ALA A 97 -15.62 -3.98 1.16
C ALA A 97 -15.58 -2.51 1.62
N ALA A 98 -14.54 -1.78 1.22
CA ALA A 98 -14.40 -0.33 1.46
C ALA A 98 -15.13 0.54 0.41
N GLY A 99 -15.94 -0.04 -0.46
CA GLY A 99 -16.66 0.69 -1.52
C GLY A 99 -15.76 1.24 -2.63
N ARG A 100 -14.52 0.76 -2.75
CA ARG A 100 -13.53 1.23 -3.74
C ARG A 100 -13.52 0.28 -4.93
N ILE A 101 -13.79 0.81 -6.09
CA ILE A 101 -13.67 0.12 -7.39
C ILE A 101 -12.40 0.55 -8.10
N MET A 102 -11.95 -0.22 -9.07
CA MET A 102 -10.88 0.20 -9.99
C MET A 102 -11.47 1.10 -11.06
N ASP A 103 -10.86 2.26 -11.27
CA ASP A 103 -11.16 3.01 -12.47
C ASP A 103 -10.61 2.30 -13.72
N LEU A 104 -11.01 2.72 -14.91
CA LEU A 104 -10.65 2.02 -16.14
C LEU A 104 -9.13 2.10 -16.45
N ALA A 105 -8.46 3.15 -16.01
CA ALA A 105 -7.03 3.33 -16.22
C ALA A 105 -6.22 2.38 -15.30
N GLU A 106 -6.72 2.11 -14.10
CA GLU A 106 -6.17 1.11 -13.19
C GLU A 106 -6.58 -0.31 -13.60
N PHE A 107 -7.84 -0.50 -13.98
CA PHE A 107 -8.42 -1.81 -14.26
C PHE A 107 -7.72 -2.53 -15.40
N LEU A 108 -7.58 -1.87 -16.55
CA LEU A 108 -7.15 -2.53 -17.77
C LEU A 108 -5.72 -3.12 -17.68
N PRO A 109 -4.69 -2.38 -17.22
CA PRO A 109 -3.34 -2.94 -17.09
C PRO A 109 -3.26 -4.04 -16.03
N ASN A 110 -4.02 -3.92 -14.92
CA ASN A 110 -4.03 -4.94 -13.89
C ASN A 110 -4.78 -6.20 -14.36
N ALA A 111 -5.92 -6.06 -15.03
CA ALA A 111 -6.67 -7.18 -15.57
C ALA A 111 -5.85 -7.98 -16.59
N ALA A 112 -5.20 -7.27 -17.54
CA ALA A 112 -4.33 -7.90 -18.53
C ALA A 112 -3.12 -8.59 -17.86
N GLY A 113 -2.49 -7.92 -16.90
CA GLY A 113 -1.35 -8.47 -16.19
C GLY A 113 -1.67 -9.69 -15.33
N LEU A 114 -2.83 -9.69 -14.64
CA LEU A 114 -3.30 -10.86 -13.87
C LEU A 114 -3.63 -12.05 -14.78
N ALA A 115 -4.25 -11.80 -15.93
CA ALA A 115 -4.50 -12.85 -16.93
C ALA A 115 -3.17 -13.39 -17.51
N GLY A 116 -2.17 -12.52 -17.75
CA GLY A 116 -0.82 -12.91 -18.14
C GLY A 116 -0.08 -13.73 -17.08
N ALA A 117 -0.24 -13.36 -15.82
CA ALA A 117 0.31 -14.12 -14.68
C ALA A 117 -0.30 -15.53 -14.59
N LEU A 118 -1.60 -15.62 -14.80
CA LEU A 118 -2.30 -16.90 -14.84
C LEU A 118 -1.88 -17.74 -16.05
N ALA A 119 -1.67 -17.12 -17.21
CA ALA A 119 -1.14 -17.80 -18.40
C ALA A 119 0.26 -18.40 -18.14
N ALA A 120 1.17 -17.63 -17.53
CA ALA A 120 2.51 -18.11 -17.16
C ALA A 120 2.44 -19.29 -16.16
N LEU A 121 1.47 -19.31 -15.26
CA LEU A 121 1.24 -20.43 -14.36
C LEU A 121 0.75 -21.67 -15.13
N HIS A 122 -0.17 -21.48 -16.06
CA HIS A 122 -0.75 -22.55 -16.88
C HIS A 122 0.26 -23.17 -17.87
N GLU A 123 1.23 -22.39 -18.37
CA GLU A 123 2.33 -22.88 -19.21
C GLU A 123 3.20 -23.93 -18.49
N GLU A 124 3.38 -23.79 -17.16
CA GLU A 124 4.07 -24.76 -16.32
C GLU A 124 3.17 -25.94 -15.91
N ALA A 125 2.03 -26.12 -16.56
CA ALA A 125 1.01 -27.11 -16.23
C ALA A 125 0.51 -27.03 -14.77
N ALA A 126 0.69 -25.90 -14.13
CA ALA A 126 0.18 -25.61 -12.79
C ALA A 126 -1.18 -24.93 -12.87
N THR A 127 -1.95 -25.04 -11.79
CA THR A 127 -3.21 -24.29 -11.58
C THR A 127 -3.09 -23.48 -10.31
N HIS A 128 -3.78 -22.35 -10.24
CA HIS A 128 -3.94 -21.64 -8.98
C HIS A 128 -4.94 -22.42 -8.09
N GLY A 129 -6.03 -22.89 -8.67
CA GLY A 129 -7.01 -23.77 -8.07
C GLY A 129 -7.93 -23.12 -7.05
N HIS A 130 -7.73 -21.84 -6.71
CA HIS A 130 -8.60 -21.12 -5.78
C HIS A 130 -8.43 -19.60 -5.93
N ILE A 131 -8.92 -19.04 -7.02
CA ILE A 131 -8.91 -17.60 -7.26
C ILE A 131 -10.21 -17.00 -6.73
N ASP A 132 -10.11 -16.09 -5.78
CA ASP A 132 -11.19 -15.23 -5.30
C ASP A 132 -10.63 -13.81 -5.06
N ALA A 133 -11.46 -12.89 -4.63
CA ALA A 133 -11.04 -11.50 -4.45
C ALA A 133 -9.97 -11.32 -3.35
N SER A 134 -9.84 -12.27 -2.42
CA SER A 134 -8.78 -12.29 -1.41
C SER A 134 -7.44 -12.83 -1.94
N ALA A 135 -7.47 -13.55 -3.08
CA ALA A 135 -6.28 -14.09 -3.73
C ALA A 135 -5.60 -13.08 -4.66
N VAL A 136 -6.10 -11.85 -4.76
CA VAL A 136 -5.49 -10.77 -5.55
C VAL A 136 -5.09 -9.63 -4.61
N ALA A 137 -3.80 -9.56 -4.29
CA ALA A 137 -3.23 -8.41 -3.60
C ALA A 137 -3.21 -7.20 -4.55
N TYR A 138 -3.64 -6.06 -4.05
CA TYR A 138 -3.73 -4.84 -4.83
C TYR A 138 -3.31 -3.60 -4.03
N SER A 139 -2.53 -2.77 -4.66
CA SER A 139 -2.13 -1.46 -4.18
C SER A 139 -2.08 -0.47 -5.34
N VAL A 140 -2.53 0.77 -5.15
CA VAL A 140 -2.46 1.82 -6.19
C VAL A 140 -1.02 2.08 -6.67
N ALA A 141 -0.04 1.79 -5.83
CA ALA A 141 1.37 2.05 -6.12
C ALA A 141 2.11 0.86 -6.76
N HIS A 142 1.52 -0.31 -6.77
CA HIS A 142 2.13 -1.53 -7.31
C HIS A 142 1.14 -2.30 -8.17
N PRO A 143 1.62 -3.03 -9.19
CA PRO A 143 0.78 -3.93 -9.97
C PRO A 143 0.05 -4.93 -9.07
N ALA A 144 -1.23 -5.18 -9.37
CA ALA A 144 -1.97 -6.25 -8.70
C ALA A 144 -1.25 -7.59 -8.86
N LYS A 145 -1.26 -8.43 -7.83
CA LYS A 145 -0.58 -9.74 -7.85
C LYS A 145 -1.49 -10.87 -7.42
N LEU A 146 -1.44 -11.97 -8.15
CA LEU A 146 -2.00 -13.25 -7.70
C LEU A 146 -1.17 -13.76 -6.52
N THR A 147 -1.87 -14.12 -5.44
CA THR A 147 -1.32 -14.62 -4.17
C THR A 147 -2.15 -15.83 -3.72
N GLY A 148 -1.97 -16.31 -2.50
CA GLY A 148 -2.91 -17.28 -1.92
C GLY A 148 -2.67 -18.73 -2.33
N PHE A 149 -1.50 -19.09 -2.84
CA PHE A 149 -1.15 -20.45 -3.22
C PHE A 149 -1.17 -21.43 -2.03
N GLY A 150 -1.48 -22.70 -2.32
CA GLY A 150 -1.48 -23.77 -1.33
C GLY A 150 -2.82 -24.05 -0.68
N ARG A 151 -3.90 -23.33 -1.03
CA ARG A 151 -5.28 -23.73 -0.70
C ARG A 151 -5.60 -25.08 -1.34
N PRO A 152 -6.60 -25.84 -0.83
CA PRO A 152 -7.07 -27.03 -1.52
C PRO A 152 -7.48 -26.69 -2.95
N GLN A 153 -6.88 -27.36 -3.92
CA GLN A 153 -7.15 -27.08 -5.33
C GLN A 153 -8.59 -27.46 -5.73
N ARG A 154 -9.25 -26.58 -6.45
CA ARG A 154 -10.61 -26.76 -6.96
C ARG A 154 -10.63 -26.44 -8.45
N GLY A 155 -10.82 -27.47 -9.26
CA GLY A 155 -10.96 -27.30 -10.70
C GLY A 155 -9.65 -27.38 -11.49
N ASP A 156 -9.74 -26.99 -12.73
CA ASP A 156 -8.69 -27.02 -13.75
C ASP A 156 -8.31 -25.59 -14.17
N GLN A 157 -7.41 -25.46 -15.15
CA GLN A 157 -6.99 -24.18 -15.71
C GLN A 157 -8.16 -23.33 -16.18
N ASN A 158 -9.20 -23.97 -16.71
CA ASN A 158 -10.41 -23.27 -17.17
C ASN A 158 -11.24 -22.73 -15.98
N ALA A 159 -11.26 -23.46 -14.85
CA ALA A 159 -11.87 -22.96 -13.61
C ALA A 159 -11.14 -21.73 -13.07
N ASP A 160 -9.81 -21.68 -13.17
CA ASP A 160 -9.01 -20.52 -12.80
C ASP A 160 -9.39 -19.28 -13.64
N VAL A 161 -9.54 -19.44 -14.97
CA VAL A 161 -9.92 -18.33 -15.84
C VAL A 161 -11.33 -17.82 -15.51
N ARG A 162 -12.28 -18.72 -15.26
CA ARG A 162 -13.64 -18.34 -14.83
C ARG A 162 -13.61 -17.53 -13.53
N SER A 163 -12.84 -18.00 -12.57
CA SER A 163 -12.70 -17.35 -11.27
C SER A 163 -12.02 -15.99 -11.38
N LEU A 164 -10.95 -15.88 -12.16
CA LEU A 164 -10.28 -14.61 -12.41
C LEU A 164 -11.21 -13.59 -13.08
N ALA A 165 -11.94 -14.01 -14.11
CA ALA A 165 -12.90 -13.12 -14.78
C ALA A 165 -13.99 -12.61 -13.84
N ALA A 166 -14.48 -13.46 -12.91
CA ALA A 166 -15.43 -13.05 -11.88
C ALA A 166 -14.83 -12.05 -10.88
N VAL A 167 -13.58 -12.24 -10.46
CA VAL A 167 -12.86 -11.29 -9.59
C VAL A 167 -12.63 -9.96 -10.29
N LEU A 168 -12.29 -9.97 -11.58
CA LEU A 168 -12.12 -8.75 -12.36
C LEU A 168 -13.43 -7.97 -12.53
N GLU A 169 -14.55 -8.65 -12.76
CA GLU A 169 -15.87 -8.00 -12.77
C GLU A 169 -16.17 -7.34 -11.43
N MET A 170 -15.92 -8.05 -10.32
CA MET A 170 -16.06 -7.49 -8.97
C MET A 170 -15.15 -6.29 -8.73
N ALA A 171 -13.91 -6.32 -9.21
CA ALA A 171 -12.96 -5.21 -9.07
C ALA A 171 -13.42 -3.95 -9.81
N ALA A 172 -14.10 -4.12 -10.95
CA ALA A 172 -14.64 -3.00 -11.71
C ALA A 172 -15.96 -2.47 -11.12
N THR A 173 -16.87 -3.36 -10.70
CA THR A 173 -18.24 -2.98 -10.31
C THR A 173 -18.42 -2.75 -8.81
N GLY A 174 -17.53 -3.29 -7.98
CA GLY A 174 -17.69 -3.31 -6.51
C GLY A 174 -18.77 -4.30 -6.02
N THR A 175 -19.33 -5.11 -6.90
CA THR A 175 -20.40 -6.05 -6.55
C THR A 175 -20.04 -7.47 -6.97
N PRO A 176 -20.60 -8.52 -6.31
CA PRO A 176 -20.43 -9.90 -6.76
C PRO A 176 -20.85 -10.07 -8.21
N PRO A 177 -20.20 -10.98 -8.97
CA PRO A 177 -20.51 -11.23 -10.38
C PRO A 177 -21.94 -11.73 -10.56
N GLY A 178 -22.52 -11.45 -11.74
CA GLY A 178 -23.89 -11.83 -12.11
C GLY A 178 -24.91 -10.70 -11.99
N GLY A 179 -24.46 -9.49 -11.71
CA GLY A 179 -25.24 -8.25 -11.82
C GLY A 179 -25.33 -7.73 -13.26
N PRO A 180 -25.73 -6.43 -13.45
CA PRO A 180 -25.65 -5.76 -14.74
C PRO A 180 -24.21 -5.76 -15.27
N ALA A 181 -24.06 -5.75 -16.60
CA ALA A 181 -22.73 -5.65 -17.20
C ALA A 181 -21.99 -4.37 -16.74
N PRO A 182 -20.66 -4.42 -16.53
CA PRO A 182 -19.92 -3.24 -16.10
C PRO A 182 -20.19 -1.98 -16.95
N SER A 183 -20.33 -2.11 -18.27
CA SER A 183 -20.64 -0.98 -19.17
C SER A 183 -22.07 -0.41 -19.01
N GLU A 184 -22.96 -1.10 -18.30
CA GLU A 184 -24.28 -0.60 -17.96
C GLU A 184 -24.28 0.20 -16.64
N SER A 185 -23.29 -0.06 -15.79
CA SER A 185 -23.19 0.53 -14.46
C SER A 185 -22.14 1.62 -14.36
N ILE A 186 -21.15 1.61 -15.26
CA ILE A 186 -19.96 2.48 -15.22
C ILE A 186 -19.87 3.28 -16.53
N ASP A 187 -20.01 4.60 -16.42
CA ASP A 187 -19.90 5.49 -17.58
C ASP A 187 -18.52 5.38 -18.24
N GLY A 188 -18.53 5.17 -19.56
CA GLY A 188 -17.31 5.05 -20.33
C GLY A 188 -16.63 3.67 -20.29
N PHE A 189 -17.17 2.70 -19.57
CA PHE A 189 -16.63 1.33 -19.59
C PHE A 189 -16.88 0.66 -20.95
N PRO A 190 -15.83 0.16 -21.62
CA PRO A 190 -15.98 -0.38 -22.97
C PRO A 190 -16.77 -1.69 -23.02
N LYS A 191 -17.83 -1.78 -23.81
CA LYS A 191 -18.60 -3.03 -24.06
C LYS A 191 -17.76 -4.21 -24.54
N ARG A 192 -16.56 -3.94 -25.06
CA ARG A 192 -15.59 -4.98 -25.41
C ARG A 192 -15.10 -5.73 -24.16
N LEU A 193 -14.88 -5.01 -23.06
CA LEU A 193 -14.46 -5.61 -21.80
C LEU A 193 -15.55 -6.50 -21.20
N ASP A 194 -16.83 -6.10 -21.25
CA ASP A 194 -17.94 -6.97 -20.82
C ASP A 194 -17.88 -8.32 -21.53
N ARG A 195 -17.70 -8.30 -22.87
CA ARG A 195 -17.61 -9.53 -23.65
C ARG A 195 -16.40 -10.41 -23.29
N ILE A 196 -15.26 -9.78 -22.96
CA ILE A 196 -14.06 -10.53 -22.53
C ILE A 196 -14.32 -11.19 -21.17
N LEU A 197 -14.89 -10.45 -20.21
CA LEU A 197 -15.23 -10.97 -18.89
C LEU A 197 -16.28 -12.08 -18.99
N GLU A 198 -17.35 -11.88 -19.76
CA GLU A 198 -18.39 -12.88 -20.01
C GLU A 198 -17.83 -14.17 -20.63
N GLN A 199 -16.95 -14.04 -21.65
CA GLN A 199 -16.32 -15.21 -22.28
C GLN A 199 -15.38 -15.93 -21.33
N GLY A 200 -14.63 -15.18 -20.49
CA GLY A 200 -13.79 -15.74 -19.43
C GLY A 200 -14.64 -16.54 -18.42
N GLN A 201 -15.71 -15.96 -17.90
CA GLN A 201 -16.62 -16.62 -16.96
C GLN A 201 -17.33 -17.84 -17.57
N ALA A 202 -17.64 -17.78 -18.87
CA ALA A 202 -18.19 -18.92 -19.59
C ALA A 202 -17.14 -20.02 -19.88
N GLY A 203 -15.87 -19.81 -19.54
CA GLY A 203 -14.79 -20.74 -19.81
C GLY A 203 -14.47 -20.93 -21.29
N ARG A 204 -14.67 -19.89 -22.10
CA ARG A 204 -14.44 -19.89 -23.55
C ARG A 204 -13.09 -19.33 -23.95
N LEU A 205 -12.31 -18.83 -22.98
CA LEU A 205 -10.98 -18.28 -23.17
C LEU A 205 -9.97 -19.07 -22.33
N THR A 206 -8.76 -19.19 -22.84
CA THR A 206 -7.58 -19.48 -22.03
C THR A 206 -7.10 -18.20 -21.34
N ALA A 207 -6.23 -18.33 -20.33
CA ALA A 207 -5.64 -17.18 -19.66
C ALA A 207 -4.81 -16.31 -20.63
N ALA A 208 -4.08 -16.92 -21.56
CA ALA A 208 -3.29 -16.22 -22.58
C ALA A 208 -4.20 -15.43 -23.54
N GLU A 209 -5.25 -16.05 -24.09
CA GLU A 209 -6.22 -15.35 -24.96
C GLU A 209 -6.91 -14.19 -24.23
N MET A 210 -7.25 -14.39 -22.95
CA MET A 210 -7.84 -13.32 -22.13
C MET A 210 -6.86 -12.15 -21.97
N SER A 211 -5.60 -12.43 -21.66
CA SER A 211 -4.55 -11.41 -21.55
C SER A 211 -4.38 -10.63 -22.86
N ASP A 212 -4.28 -11.33 -24.01
CA ASP A 212 -4.10 -10.70 -25.32
C ASP A 212 -5.29 -9.80 -25.69
N LEU A 213 -6.52 -10.25 -25.44
CA LEU A 213 -7.71 -9.46 -25.69
C LEU A 213 -7.80 -8.20 -24.82
N LEU A 214 -7.39 -8.31 -23.57
CA LEU A 214 -7.31 -7.17 -22.62
C LEU A 214 -6.24 -6.16 -23.08
N LEU A 215 -5.04 -6.64 -23.42
CA LEU A 215 -3.94 -5.80 -23.93
C LEU A 215 -4.30 -5.08 -25.25
N ALA A 216 -5.07 -5.75 -26.11
CA ALA A 216 -5.55 -5.17 -27.36
C ALA A 216 -6.74 -4.20 -27.20
N THR A 217 -7.19 -3.95 -25.96
CA THR A 217 -8.27 -3.01 -25.68
C THR A 217 -7.68 -1.63 -25.44
N PRO A 218 -8.06 -0.59 -26.24
CA PRO A 218 -7.53 0.75 -26.04
C PRO A 218 -7.91 1.31 -24.68
N THR A 219 -6.95 1.82 -23.95
CA THR A 219 -7.22 2.62 -22.75
C THR A 219 -7.81 3.95 -23.21
N PRO A 220 -8.97 4.38 -22.70
CA PRO A 220 -9.47 5.70 -22.98
C PRO A 220 -8.42 6.71 -22.55
N ARG A 221 -7.94 7.50 -23.50
CA ARG A 221 -7.02 8.59 -23.19
C ARG A 221 -7.81 9.59 -22.34
N PRO A 222 -7.33 9.98 -21.15
CA PRO A 222 -7.98 11.07 -20.41
C PRO A 222 -8.10 12.25 -21.38
N PRO A 223 -9.23 12.96 -21.38
CA PRO A 223 -9.38 14.14 -22.23
C PRO A 223 -8.18 15.04 -21.95
N VAL A 224 -7.39 15.29 -22.98
CA VAL A 224 -6.32 16.29 -22.90
C VAL A 224 -7.06 17.58 -22.54
N PRO A 225 -6.79 18.20 -21.37
CA PRO A 225 -7.42 19.44 -21.04
C PRO A 225 -7.11 20.38 -22.20
N GLU A 226 -8.14 20.82 -22.94
CA GLU A 226 -7.97 21.84 -23.95
C GLU A 226 -7.18 22.97 -23.28
N PRO A 227 -6.07 23.44 -23.86
CA PRO A 227 -5.34 24.54 -23.29
C PRO A 227 -6.36 25.68 -23.13
N ALA A 228 -6.71 25.97 -21.89
CA ALA A 228 -7.64 27.03 -21.57
C ALA A 228 -7.15 28.25 -22.37
N SER A 229 -7.99 28.76 -23.29
CA SER A 229 -7.63 29.85 -24.18
C SER A 229 -7.15 31.02 -23.31
N THR A 230 -5.86 31.18 -23.22
CA THR A 230 -5.14 32.11 -22.33
C THR A 230 -5.29 33.57 -22.79
N SER A 231 -6.02 33.78 -23.90
CA SER A 231 -6.14 35.10 -24.54
C SER A 231 -6.76 36.18 -23.64
N GLY A 232 -7.65 35.84 -22.72
CA GLY A 232 -8.26 36.83 -21.83
C GLY A 232 -7.45 37.14 -20.56
N ARG A 233 -6.77 36.13 -19.99
CA ARG A 233 -5.99 36.29 -18.74
C ARG A 233 -4.63 36.95 -18.97
N VAL A 234 -3.97 36.67 -20.09
CA VAL A 234 -2.69 37.32 -20.45
C VAL A 234 -2.89 38.82 -20.65
N LEU A 235 -4.00 39.27 -21.28
CA LEU A 235 -4.30 40.68 -21.44
C LEU A 235 -4.57 41.42 -20.09
N ILE A 236 -5.20 40.75 -19.13
CA ILE A 236 -5.46 41.33 -17.79
C ILE A 236 -4.14 41.42 -16.99
N ILE A 237 -3.29 40.41 -17.04
CA ILE A 237 -1.98 40.40 -16.35
C ILE A 237 -1.04 41.42 -16.98
N ALA A 238 -0.98 41.51 -18.31
CA ALA A 238 -0.18 42.51 -19.02
C ALA A 238 -0.67 43.96 -18.70
N GLY A 239 -1.97 44.19 -18.67
CA GLY A 239 -2.54 45.47 -18.27
C GLY A 239 -2.21 45.85 -16.81
N ALA A 240 -2.29 44.92 -15.89
CA ALA A 240 -1.95 45.13 -14.47
C ALA A 240 -0.45 45.41 -14.28
N LEU A 241 0.44 44.75 -15.00
CA LEU A 241 1.90 44.99 -14.96
C LEU A 241 2.27 46.34 -15.51
N VAL A 242 1.60 46.83 -16.58
CA VAL A 242 1.81 48.19 -17.13
C VAL A 242 1.37 49.24 -16.12
N LEU A 243 0.24 49.07 -15.46
CA LEU A 243 -0.24 50.00 -14.43
C LEU A 243 0.67 50.08 -13.21
N VAL A 244 1.22 48.92 -12.78
CA VAL A 244 2.21 48.88 -11.69
C VAL A 244 3.54 49.56 -12.09
N ALA A 245 4.01 49.32 -13.32
CA ALA A 245 5.22 49.97 -13.86
C ALA A 245 5.06 51.49 -13.94
N VAL A 246 3.93 52.00 -14.43
CA VAL A 246 3.63 53.46 -14.48
C VAL A 246 3.52 54.01 -13.07
N GLY A 247 2.92 53.29 -12.12
CA GLY A 247 2.81 53.70 -10.72
C GLY A 247 4.17 53.82 -10.04
N LEU A 248 5.08 52.84 -10.28
CA LEU A 248 6.46 52.86 -9.74
C LEU A 248 7.32 53.97 -10.34
N VAL A 249 7.18 54.30 -11.63
CA VAL A 249 7.88 55.42 -12.27
C VAL A 249 7.36 56.76 -11.73
N ALA A 250 6.08 56.89 -11.48
CA ALA A 250 5.50 58.10 -10.87
C ALA A 250 5.94 58.28 -9.41
N LEU A 251 6.04 57.16 -8.64
CA LEU A 251 6.51 57.19 -7.24
C LEU A 251 8.02 57.46 -7.17
N GLY A 252 8.81 56.90 -8.09
CA GLY A 252 10.26 57.12 -8.18
C GLY A 252 10.64 58.56 -8.42
N ARG A 253 9.84 59.36 -9.12
CA ARG A 253 10.05 60.80 -9.37
C ARG A 253 9.77 61.66 -8.16
N LEU A 254 9.06 61.15 -7.15
CA LEU A 254 8.79 61.90 -5.89
C LEU A 254 9.92 61.77 -4.86
N PHE A 255 10.87 60.83 -5.04
CA PHE A 255 11.96 60.52 -4.10
C PHE A 255 13.36 60.80 -4.61
N THR A 256 13.54 61.33 -5.84
CA THR A 256 14.89 61.68 -6.34
C THR A 256 15.28 63.12 -6.01
N GLY A 257 15.66 63.34 -4.75
CA GLY A 257 16.50 64.47 -4.35
C GLY A 257 17.95 64.02 -4.46
N GLY A 258 18.75 64.72 -5.27
CA GLY A 258 20.04 64.27 -5.75
C GLY A 258 21.16 64.19 -4.76
N GLY A 259 22.10 63.23 -4.99
CA GLY A 259 23.45 63.19 -4.44
C GLY A 259 24.30 62.28 -5.37
N PRO A 260 25.57 62.63 -5.65
CA PRO A 260 26.35 61.91 -6.67
C PRO A 260 26.88 60.55 -6.20
N ILE A 261 26.72 59.54 -7.06
CA ILE A 261 27.22 58.19 -6.85
C ILE A 261 28.67 58.13 -7.41
N LEU A 262 29.62 57.77 -6.54
CA LEU A 262 30.99 57.46 -6.94
C LEU A 262 31.07 56.03 -7.52
N PRO A 263 31.88 55.79 -8.55
CA PRO A 263 31.97 54.44 -9.15
C PRO A 263 32.92 53.56 -8.33
N ILE A 264 32.46 52.34 -8.05
CA ILE A 264 33.25 51.27 -7.46
C ILE A 264 33.82 50.44 -8.62
N THR A 265 35.15 50.39 -8.76
CA THR A 265 35.90 49.55 -9.66
C THR A 265 35.96 48.11 -9.16
N PRO A 266 35.78 47.08 -9.97
CA PRO A 266 36.00 45.71 -9.53
C PRO A 266 37.50 45.36 -9.62
N THR A 267 38.07 44.92 -8.49
CA THR A 267 39.42 44.36 -8.44
C THR A 267 39.37 42.89 -8.82
N THR A 268 40.05 42.56 -9.89
CA THR A 268 40.39 41.18 -10.30
C THR A 268 41.46 40.65 -9.37
N ALA A 269 41.21 39.50 -8.75
CA ALA A 269 42.22 38.69 -8.12
C ALA A 269 42.26 37.30 -8.70
N SER A 270 43.48 36.91 -9.06
CA SER A 270 43.84 35.70 -9.81
C SER A 270 43.72 34.43 -9.03
N ASP A 271 43.43 33.38 -9.78
CA ASP A 271 43.48 31.96 -9.44
C ASP A 271 44.84 31.53 -8.84
N PRO A 272 44.88 30.60 -7.89
CA PRO A 272 45.54 29.35 -8.21
C PRO A 272 44.91 28.08 -7.59
N SER A 273 44.95 27.01 -8.38
CA SER A 273 45.16 25.61 -7.97
C SER A 273 43.96 24.85 -7.45
N SER A 274 43.43 24.01 -8.30
CA SER A 274 42.58 22.88 -7.96
C SER A 274 43.20 21.95 -6.93
N PRO A 275 42.46 21.60 -5.86
CA PRO A 275 42.71 20.37 -5.12
C PRO A 275 41.88 19.22 -5.67
N PRO A 276 42.20 17.95 -5.33
CA PRO A 276 41.63 16.75 -5.98
C PRO A 276 40.14 16.63 -5.71
N GLN A 277 39.40 16.08 -6.69
CA GLN A 277 38.04 15.67 -6.53
C GLN A 277 37.94 14.62 -5.42
N GLU A 278 37.46 15.03 -4.27
CA GLU A 278 36.87 14.10 -3.32
C GLU A 278 35.58 13.59 -3.90
N THR A 279 35.55 12.30 -4.19
CA THR A 279 34.33 11.58 -4.49
C THR A 279 33.46 11.64 -3.25
N THR A 280 32.54 12.59 -3.21
CA THR A 280 31.54 12.66 -2.16
C THR A 280 30.62 11.46 -2.38
N THR A 281 30.88 10.38 -1.66
CA THR A 281 29.90 9.33 -1.44
C THR A 281 28.73 10.00 -0.73
N THR A 282 27.68 10.27 -1.44
CA THR A 282 26.40 10.73 -0.86
C THR A 282 25.93 9.61 0.06
N LEU A 283 26.07 9.81 1.37
CA LEU A 283 25.39 8.98 2.35
C LEU A 283 23.88 9.04 2.02
N PRO A 284 23.13 7.92 2.06
CA PRO A 284 21.69 7.96 1.89
C PRO A 284 21.13 8.93 2.93
N GLU A 285 20.33 9.88 2.48
CA GLU A 285 19.63 10.81 3.37
C GLU A 285 18.82 9.99 4.37
N GLY A 286 19.11 10.20 5.66
CA GLY A 286 18.47 9.46 6.74
C GLY A 286 16.95 9.73 6.74
N VAL A 287 16.17 8.74 7.15
CA VAL A 287 14.74 8.90 7.38
C VAL A 287 14.52 9.88 8.53
N SER A 288 13.67 10.86 8.35
CA SER A 288 13.24 11.76 9.41
C SER A 288 11.72 11.83 9.51
N VAL A 289 11.22 11.94 10.74
CA VAL A 289 9.82 12.18 11.06
C VAL A 289 9.72 13.61 11.61
N ALA A 290 8.90 14.44 10.95
CA ALA A 290 8.82 15.85 11.33
C ALA A 290 8.07 16.04 12.66
N ARG A 291 7.00 15.26 12.89
CA ARG A 291 6.14 15.29 14.08
C ARG A 291 5.17 14.11 14.06
N ALA A 292 4.53 13.81 15.19
CA ALA A 292 3.32 13.01 15.26
C ALA A 292 2.09 13.94 15.33
N VAL A 293 0.97 13.52 14.78
CA VAL A 293 -0.30 14.28 14.81
C VAL A 293 -1.45 13.29 14.92
N THR A 294 -2.33 13.46 15.87
CA THR A 294 -3.53 12.64 16.03
C THR A 294 -4.44 12.73 14.78
N PHE A 295 -5.20 11.71 14.54
CA PHE A 295 -6.11 11.61 13.41
C PHE A 295 -7.41 10.94 13.82
N ASP A 296 -8.45 11.74 13.97
CA ASP A 296 -9.81 11.31 14.32
C ASP A 296 -10.85 11.98 13.41
N PRO A 297 -11.00 11.52 12.16
CA PRO A 297 -11.95 12.10 11.22
C PRO A 297 -13.42 11.81 11.54
N PHE A 298 -13.70 10.94 12.53
CA PHE A 298 -15.05 10.52 12.91
C PHE A 298 -15.45 11.00 14.31
N GLY A 299 -14.57 11.71 15.01
CA GLY A 299 -14.80 12.28 16.35
C GLY A 299 -14.99 13.79 16.33
N GLU A 300 -15.19 14.37 17.54
CA GLU A 300 -15.40 15.84 17.72
C GLU A 300 -14.10 16.60 18.02
N GLY A 301 -12.96 15.92 18.09
CA GLY A 301 -11.68 16.54 18.46
C GLY A 301 -10.57 15.52 18.57
N GLY A 302 -9.40 15.92 19.07
CA GLY A 302 -8.21 15.08 19.13
C GLY A 302 -8.26 13.89 20.09
N GLU A 303 -7.25 13.08 20.02
CA GLU A 303 -7.06 11.86 20.85
C GLU A 303 -5.89 12.12 21.81
N ASN A 304 -6.09 12.90 22.88
CA ASN A 304 -5.04 13.32 23.81
C ASN A 304 -3.84 13.96 23.07
N ASP A 305 -4.13 14.99 22.28
CA ASP A 305 -3.17 15.68 21.38
C ASP A 305 -1.93 16.17 22.12
N GLU A 306 -2.06 16.53 23.41
CA GLU A 306 -0.97 16.99 24.27
C GLU A 306 0.05 15.90 24.59
N LEU A 307 -0.30 14.62 24.42
CA LEU A 307 0.58 13.48 24.66
C LEU A 307 1.25 12.95 23.39
N VAL A 308 0.85 13.42 22.21
CA VAL A 308 1.27 12.82 20.93
C VAL A 308 2.78 12.98 20.66
N ASP A 309 3.39 14.03 21.19
CA ASP A 309 4.84 14.27 21.07
C ASP A 309 5.68 13.23 21.83
N ASN A 310 5.11 12.54 22.82
CA ASN A 310 5.74 11.43 23.53
C ASN A 310 6.13 10.28 22.59
N LEU A 311 5.47 10.15 21.45
CA LEU A 311 5.75 9.10 20.46
C LEU A 311 7.12 9.25 19.76
N LEU A 312 7.76 10.43 19.86
CA LEU A 312 8.99 10.76 19.13
C LEU A 312 10.07 11.35 20.06
N ASP A 313 9.87 11.35 21.38
CA ASP A 313 10.74 11.97 22.36
C ASP A 313 11.96 11.10 22.74
N SER A 314 12.06 9.89 22.24
CA SER A 314 13.08 8.88 22.54
C SER A 314 13.08 8.42 24.02
N ASN A 315 11.97 8.58 24.71
CA ASN A 315 11.80 8.22 26.11
C ASN A 315 10.70 7.16 26.29
N SER A 316 11.06 5.91 26.45
CA SER A 316 10.10 4.83 26.65
C SER A 316 9.33 4.88 27.98
N GLY A 317 9.63 5.84 28.85
CA GLY A 317 8.92 6.09 30.10
C GLY A 317 7.71 7.03 29.94
N THR A 318 7.58 7.69 28.80
CA THR A 318 6.43 8.50 28.38
C THR A 318 5.60 7.72 27.38
N ALA A 319 4.32 8.06 27.24
CA ALA A 319 3.43 7.41 26.29
C ALA A 319 2.35 8.39 25.81
N TRP A 320 1.86 8.15 24.62
CA TRP A 320 0.58 8.61 24.15
C TRP A 320 -0.46 7.53 24.47
N GLU A 321 -1.68 7.95 24.79
CA GLU A 321 -2.81 7.07 25.05
C GLU A 321 -4.02 7.61 24.27
N THR A 322 -4.87 6.72 23.72
CA THR A 322 -6.15 7.14 23.14
C THR A 322 -7.05 7.74 24.21
N GLU A 323 -8.13 8.39 23.83
CA GLU A 323 -9.22 8.60 24.80
C GLU A 323 -9.68 7.26 25.37
N ARG A 324 -10.32 7.31 26.56
CA ARG A 324 -10.86 6.12 27.24
C ARG A 324 -12.33 5.98 26.94
N TYR A 325 -12.67 4.94 26.21
CA TYR A 325 -14.03 4.66 25.78
C TYR A 325 -14.73 3.72 26.76
N GLN A 326 -16.04 3.83 26.89
CA GLN A 326 -16.86 2.97 27.75
C GLN A 326 -17.40 1.75 26.98
N ASP A 327 -17.42 1.83 25.67
CA ASP A 327 -17.88 0.78 24.74
C ASP A 327 -16.76 0.39 23.77
N PRO A 328 -16.78 -0.81 23.18
CA PRO A 328 -15.81 -1.22 22.16
C PRO A 328 -15.75 -0.24 20.99
N MET A 329 -14.55 0.02 20.46
CA MET A 329 -14.33 0.97 19.36
C MET A 329 -15.25 0.72 18.17
N VAL A 330 -15.47 -0.53 17.81
CA VAL A 330 -16.31 -0.94 16.67
C VAL A 330 -17.79 -0.53 16.81
N GLU A 331 -18.26 -0.26 18.02
CA GLU A 331 -19.62 0.21 18.30
C GLU A 331 -19.75 1.74 18.29
N ILE A 332 -18.62 2.45 18.41
CA ILE A 332 -18.59 3.92 18.52
C ILE A 332 -18.23 4.56 17.19
N LYS A 333 -17.10 4.16 16.58
CA LYS A 333 -16.57 4.74 15.35
C LYS A 333 -15.58 3.77 14.66
N PRO A 334 -15.25 3.98 13.38
CA PRO A 334 -14.34 3.08 12.63
C PRO A 334 -12.93 2.98 13.20
N GLY A 335 -12.53 3.88 14.08
CA GLY A 335 -11.23 3.87 14.72
C GLY A 335 -10.70 5.28 15.00
N VAL A 336 -9.45 5.35 15.45
CA VAL A 336 -8.65 6.56 15.73
C VAL A 336 -7.20 6.30 15.37
N GLY A 337 -6.37 7.33 15.23
CA GLY A 337 -4.98 7.09 14.87
C GLY A 337 -4.03 8.25 15.05
N VAL A 338 -2.77 8.01 14.64
CA VAL A 338 -1.70 9.01 14.65
C VAL A 338 -0.99 9.02 13.31
N ARG A 339 -0.76 10.21 12.76
CA ARG A 339 -0.07 10.46 11.49
C ARG A 339 1.38 10.84 11.72
N PHE A 340 2.27 10.34 10.87
CA PHE A 340 3.71 10.57 10.89
C PHE A 340 4.16 11.06 9.51
N PRO A 341 4.27 12.39 9.28
CA PRO A 341 4.93 12.90 8.07
C PRO A 341 6.41 12.49 8.06
N THR A 342 6.82 11.74 7.03
CA THR A 342 8.19 11.26 6.88
C THR A 342 8.86 11.84 5.64
N SER A 343 10.16 12.12 5.72
CA SER A 343 11.03 12.34 4.57
C SER A 343 12.06 11.22 4.46
N GLY A 344 12.49 10.92 3.23
CA GLY A 344 13.30 9.76 2.92
C GLY A 344 12.43 8.52 2.65
N SER A 345 13.07 7.36 2.60
CA SER A 345 12.41 6.07 2.31
C SER A 345 12.63 5.11 3.47
N PRO A 346 11.73 5.10 4.48
CA PRO A 346 11.86 4.16 5.58
C PRO A 346 11.65 2.72 5.10
N SER A 347 12.50 1.80 5.58
CA SER A 347 12.38 0.37 5.32
C SER A 347 11.67 -0.39 6.45
N ALA A 348 11.60 0.22 7.64
CA ALA A 348 10.91 -0.36 8.78
C ALA A 348 10.34 0.71 9.72
N VAL A 349 9.32 0.31 10.50
CA VAL A 349 8.82 1.07 11.65
C VAL A 349 8.76 0.16 12.87
N THR A 350 9.19 0.67 14.03
CA THR A 350 9.12 -0.03 15.32
C THR A 350 8.22 0.74 16.27
N PHE A 351 7.28 0.03 16.88
CA PHE A 351 6.39 0.50 17.93
C PHE A 351 6.82 -0.09 19.27
N LEU A 352 7.01 0.75 20.29
CA LEU A 352 7.39 0.34 21.65
C LEU A 352 6.28 0.71 22.62
N GLY A 353 6.00 -0.15 23.59
CA GLY A 353 4.94 0.08 24.59
C GLY A 353 3.54 0.11 24.00
N PHE A 354 3.33 -0.58 22.90
CA PHE A 354 2.01 -0.70 22.27
C PHE A 354 1.17 -1.68 23.07
N SER A 355 -0.03 -1.25 23.50
CA SER A 355 -0.94 -2.09 24.30
C SER A 355 -1.27 -3.39 23.58
N PRO A 356 -0.94 -4.57 24.14
CA PRO A 356 -1.25 -5.85 23.54
C PRO A 356 -2.75 -6.01 23.30
N GLY A 357 -3.12 -6.63 22.18
CA GLY A 357 -4.53 -6.83 21.82
C GLY A 357 -5.14 -5.68 20.99
N THR A 358 -4.51 -4.51 20.90
CA THR A 358 -4.97 -3.42 20.03
C THR A 358 -4.98 -3.87 18.57
N ALA A 359 -6.15 -3.85 17.92
CA ALA A 359 -6.24 -4.08 16.49
C ALA A 359 -5.88 -2.80 15.72
N PHE A 360 -5.04 -2.89 14.69
CA PHE A 360 -4.56 -1.73 13.97
C PHE A 360 -4.39 -1.97 12.47
N GLU A 361 -4.34 -0.87 11.75
CA GLU A 361 -3.87 -0.79 10.36
C GLU A 361 -2.73 0.21 10.28
N LEU A 362 -1.62 -0.17 9.64
CA LEU A 362 -0.62 0.77 9.21
C LEU A 362 -0.96 1.20 7.79
N ARG A 363 -1.13 2.49 7.58
CA ARG A 363 -1.56 3.07 6.30
C ARG A 363 -0.53 4.08 5.80
N TRP A 364 -0.56 4.36 4.51
CA TRP A 364 0.31 5.34 3.87
C TRP A 364 -0.46 6.22 2.89
N ALA A 365 -0.06 7.49 2.79
CA ALA A 365 -0.52 8.42 1.78
C ALA A 365 0.64 9.34 1.35
N ARG A 366 0.66 9.73 0.08
CA ARG A 366 1.68 10.67 -0.42
C ARG A 366 1.52 12.06 0.18
N SER A 367 0.30 12.53 0.34
CA SER A 367 -0.06 13.76 1.04
C SER A 367 -0.95 13.38 2.23
N GLY A 368 -0.74 13.97 3.40
CA GLY A 368 -1.54 13.66 4.58
C GLY A 368 -3.02 13.99 4.35
N GLY A 369 -3.81 12.98 3.98
CA GLY A 369 -5.23 13.08 3.70
C GLY A 369 -6.05 13.50 4.92
N GLN A 370 -7.19 14.16 4.69
CA GLN A 370 -8.15 14.48 5.75
C GLN A 370 -9.14 13.33 5.96
N ASP A 371 -9.44 12.58 4.90
CA ASP A 371 -10.35 11.45 4.92
C ASP A 371 -9.56 10.12 5.01
N LEU A 372 -10.07 9.17 5.78
CA LEU A 372 -9.42 7.85 5.97
C LEU A 372 -9.27 7.09 4.63
N GLU A 373 -10.13 7.38 3.67
CA GLU A 373 -10.14 6.77 2.35
C GLU A 373 -8.94 7.15 1.48
N GLU A 374 -8.28 8.26 1.76
CA GLU A 374 -7.08 8.71 1.05
C GLU A 374 -5.82 7.92 1.45
N TRP A 375 -5.93 7.06 2.46
CA TRP A 375 -4.82 6.31 3.02
C TRP A 375 -4.84 4.85 2.59
N GLU A 376 -3.80 4.44 1.86
CA GLU A 376 -3.58 3.06 1.48
C GLU A 376 -3.26 2.19 2.71
N VAL A 377 -3.97 1.08 2.89
CA VAL A 377 -3.65 0.10 3.94
C VAL A 377 -2.41 -0.69 3.52
N ILE A 378 -1.35 -0.61 4.32
CA ILE A 378 -0.10 -1.33 4.09
C ILE A 378 -0.10 -2.65 4.85
N VAL A 379 -0.56 -2.62 6.11
CA VAL A 379 -0.60 -3.80 6.97
C VAL A 379 -1.78 -3.70 7.94
N ARG A 380 -2.37 -4.84 8.28
CA ARG A 380 -3.35 -5.01 9.38
C ARG A 380 -2.80 -5.98 10.38
N GLY A 381 -3.09 -5.77 11.65
CA GLY A 381 -2.67 -6.68 12.70
C GLY A 381 -3.22 -6.35 14.06
N THR A 382 -2.75 -7.15 15.03
CA THR A 382 -3.02 -6.94 16.45
C THR A 382 -1.69 -6.79 17.17
N ALA A 383 -1.56 -5.79 18.00
CA ALA A 383 -0.35 -5.52 18.77
C ALA A 383 -0.01 -6.73 19.67
N PRO A 384 1.21 -7.27 19.58
CA PRO A 384 1.68 -8.36 20.42
C PRO A 384 2.15 -7.85 21.79
N GLU A 385 2.46 -8.77 22.71
CA GLU A 385 3.28 -8.41 23.87
C GLU A 385 4.70 -8.03 23.42
N GLY A 386 5.16 -6.84 23.84
CA GLY A 386 6.49 -6.33 23.56
C GLY A 386 6.60 -5.49 22.28
N PRO A 387 7.85 -5.20 21.82
CA PRO A 387 8.08 -4.36 20.65
C PRO A 387 7.53 -4.98 19.36
N LEU A 388 6.89 -4.16 18.52
CA LEU A 388 6.42 -4.55 17.20
C LEU A 388 7.24 -3.83 16.13
N THR A 389 7.95 -4.57 15.30
CA THR A 389 8.67 -4.02 14.14
C THR A 389 8.04 -4.52 12.85
N LEU A 390 7.69 -3.59 11.97
CA LEU A 390 7.09 -3.87 10.66
C LEU A 390 8.04 -3.42 9.55
N GLY A 391 8.34 -4.32 8.61
CA GLY A 391 9.01 -3.95 7.36
C GLY A 391 8.09 -3.13 6.47
N LEU A 392 8.60 -2.06 5.89
CA LEU A 392 7.84 -1.14 5.06
C LEU A 392 8.18 -1.32 3.58
N PRO A 393 7.20 -1.19 2.67
CA PRO A 393 7.49 -1.10 1.25
C PRO A 393 8.25 0.20 0.96
N ALA A 394 9.12 0.18 -0.05
CA ALA A 394 9.85 1.38 -0.47
C ALA A 394 8.88 2.49 -0.87
N ARG A 395 8.85 3.54 -0.10
CA ARG A 395 8.05 4.76 -0.29
C ARG A 395 8.94 5.96 -0.03
N VAL A 396 8.97 6.90 -0.95
CA VAL A 396 9.77 8.12 -0.80
C VAL A 396 8.84 9.25 -0.44
N ASP A 397 9.17 9.97 0.60
CA ASP A 397 8.44 11.13 1.12
C ASP A 397 6.92 10.92 1.18
N GLY A 398 6.35 11.00 2.33
CA GLY A 398 4.91 10.80 2.49
C GLY A 398 4.50 10.79 3.94
N HIS A 399 3.32 10.27 4.19
CA HIS A 399 2.72 10.23 5.51
C HIS A 399 2.36 8.79 5.84
N TRP A 400 2.73 8.36 7.03
CA TRP A 400 2.28 7.11 7.62
C TRP A 400 1.18 7.38 8.62
N LEU A 401 0.21 6.50 8.71
CA LEU A 401 -0.88 6.56 9.68
C LEU A 401 -0.96 5.21 10.39
N LEU A 402 -0.77 5.24 11.70
CA LEU A 402 -1.17 4.15 12.58
C LEU A 402 -2.65 4.37 12.91
N TRP A 403 -3.52 3.50 12.41
CA TRP A 403 -4.97 3.56 12.57
C TRP A 403 -5.43 2.41 13.46
N LEU A 404 -5.99 2.71 14.63
CA LEU A 404 -6.46 1.73 15.60
C LEU A 404 -7.94 1.44 15.32
N THR A 405 -8.24 0.19 15.01
CA THR A 405 -9.58 -0.26 14.62
C THR A 405 -10.35 -0.91 15.75
N ASP A 406 -9.64 -1.39 16.78
CA ASP A 406 -10.22 -1.89 18.02
C ASP A 406 -9.23 -1.74 19.16
N LEU A 407 -9.74 -1.53 20.37
CA LEU A 407 -8.96 -1.27 21.57
C LEU A 407 -9.17 -2.40 22.59
N PRO A 408 -8.11 -2.82 23.31
CA PRO A 408 -8.26 -3.87 24.32
C PRO A 408 -9.13 -3.42 25.49
N ASP A 409 -9.96 -4.35 25.98
CA ASP A 409 -10.69 -4.21 27.24
C ASP A 409 -9.70 -4.16 28.41
N GLN A 410 -9.82 -3.15 29.24
CA GLN A 410 -8.99 -2.97 30.41
C GLN A 410 -9.69 -3.55 31.66
N GLU A 411 -8.92 -3.84 32.71
CA GLU A 411 -9.47 -4.42 33.96
C GLU A 411 -10.56 -3.54 34.64
N ASP A 412 -10.59 -2.23 34.29
CA ASP A 412 -11.57 -1.26 34.80
C ASP A 412 -12.85 -1.18 33.94
N GLY A 413 -12.92 -1.96 32.85
CA GLY A 413 -14.03 -1.99 31.90
C GLY A 413 -14.02 -0.85 30.89
N SER A 414 -12.91 -0.11 30.78
CA SER A 414 -12.71 0.88 29.72
C SER A 414 -11.91 0.29 28.55
N TYR A 415 -12.01 0.92 27.38
CA TYR A 415 -11.30 0.54 26.17
C TYR A 415 -10.33 1.65 25.80
N TYR A 416 -9.03 1.41 25.85
CA TYR A 416 -7.99 2.34 25.42
C TYR A 416 -6.71 1.61 25.04
N SER A 417 -5.85 2.27 24.29
CA SER A 417 -4.52 1.78 23.92
C SER A 417 -3.46 2.81 24.23
N THR A 418 -2.29 2.34 24.63
CA THR A 418 -1.10 3.17 24.84
C THR A 418 -0.03 2.84 23.82
N LEU A 419 0.85 3.79 23.53
CA LEU A 419 2.03 3.62 22.69
C LEU A 419 3.12 4.56 23.21
N SER A 420 4.30 4.02 23.52
CA SER A 420 5.37 4.82 24.11
C SER A 420 6.28 5.48 23.06
N GLU A 421 6.61 4.77 21.97
CA GLU A 421 7.60 5.27 21.02
C GLU A 421 7.34 4.71 19.62
N VAL A 422 7.60 5.52 18.60
CA VAL A 422 7.57 5.14 17.18
C VAL A 422 8.88 5.50 16.51
N ARG A 423 9.56 4.52 15.94
CA ARG A 423 10.85 4.70 15.27
C ARG A 423 10.81 4.22 13.84
N PHE A 424 11.06 5.10 12.89
CA PHE A 424 11.26 4.77 11.50
C PHE A 424 12.75 4.56 11.22
N SER A 425 13.09 3.48 10.49
CA SER A 425 14.47 3.14 10.12
C SER A 425 14.66 3.17 8.61
N PRO A 426 15.85 3.57 8.11
CA PRO A 426 16.19 3.55 6.68
C PRO A 426 16.11 2.17 6.04
#